data_521eaeaa298b161a02dbd0f5143591f5
#
_entry.id   521eaeaa298b161a02dbd0f5143591f5
#
_cell.length_a   1.000
_cell.length_b   1.000
_cell.length_c   1.000
_cell.angle_alpha   90.00
_cell.angle_beta   90.00
_cell.angle_gamma   90.00
#
_symmetry.space_group_name_H-M   'P 1'
#
loop_
_entity.id
_entity.type
_entity.pdbx_description
1 polymer ?
#
loop_
_entity_poly.entity_id
_entity_poly.type
_entity_poly.pdbx_seq_one_letter_code
_entity_poly.pdbx_strand_id
1 'polypeptide(L)'
;MDLLATLRIALRALRVNKLRSILTMLGIIIGVGAVITMIAVGGGAQARVEEQIKSLGSNLMIVIPGSTTSGGVRMGGSSAQTLTEDDAWAITREVHEVQASAPSSRGSGQIIAGNSNWSTVIYGVTPEYMEVRDWFIVSGRGFEPQEVSGAGKVALVGQSVAKQLFGDADPVDQQIRIRKVPFIIVGMLDKKGQSMMGTDQDDVILVPLATARNRLFGNPQGKLRRVGVISVKVRDGQNMKEAEDRIRELLRQRHKLQPGTDDDFSI
;
A
#
# COMPACT_ATOMS: atom_id res chain seq x y z
N MET A 1 -52.20 39.20 -12.18
CA MET A 1 -52.73 37.82 -12.26
C MET A 1 -52.48 37.13 -10.94
N ASP A 2 -53.57 36.76 -10.24
CA ASP A 2 -53.44 36.16 -8.90
C ASP A 2 -52.86 34.75 -8.98
N LEU A 3 -51.64 34.60 -8.55
CA LEU A 3 -50.92 33.28 -8.45
C LEU A 3 -51.77 32.24 -7.74
N LEU A 4 -52.49 32.63 -6.69
CA LEU A 4 -53.42 31.78 -5.92
C LEU A 4 -54.59 31.28 -6.73
N ALA A 5 -55.17 32.14 -7.61
CA ALA A 5 -56.29 31.77 -8.49
C ALA A 5 -55.82 30.75 -9.55
N THR A 6 -54.63 30.97 -10.14
CA THR A 6 -54.03 30.05 -11.11
C THR A 6 -53.69 28.69 -10.51
N LEU A 7 -53.13 28.64 -9.29
CA LEU A 7 -52.86 27.41 -8.58
C LEU A 7 -54.13 26.58 -8.25
N ARG A 8 -55.24 27.29 -7.88
CA ARG A 8 -56.52 26.65 -7.59
C ARG A 8 -57.15 26.03 -8.82
N ILE A 9 -57.07 26.71 -9.98
CA ILE A 9 -57.55 26.20 -11.28
C ILE A 9 -56.74 24.98 -11.71
N ALA A 10 -55.40 25.01 -11.58
CA ALA A 10 -54.52 23.89 -11.91
C ALA A 10 -54.81 22.65 -11.03
N LEU A 11 -54.95 22.81 -9.71
CA LEU A 11 -55.33 21.73 -8.80
C LEU A 11 -56.72 21.13 -9.11
N ARG A 12 -57.68 21.98 -9.55
CA ARG A 12 -58.99 21.49 -9.95
C ARG A 12 -58.95 20.69 -11.25
N ALA A 13 -58.13 21.11 -12.22
CA ALA A 13 -57.91 20.39 -13.48
C ALA A 13 -57.30 18.97 -13.24
N LEU A 14 -56.33 18.86 -12.33
CA LEU A 14 -55.74 17.57 -11.92
C LEU A 14 -56.76 16.64 -11.27
N ARG A 15 -57.74 17.18 -10.50
CA ARG A 15 -58.79 16.39 -9.84
C ARG A 15 -59.87 15.87 -10.79
N VAL A 16 -60.10 16.54 -11.90
CA VAL A 16 -61.13 16.17 -12.92
C VAL A 16 -60.63 14.94 -13.72
N ASN A 17 -59.32 14.83 -14.01
CA ASN A 17 -58.73 13.72 -14.79
C ASN A 17 -57.75 12.89 -13.96
N LYS A 18 -58.22 12.33 -12.85
CA LYS A 18 -57.36 11.66 -11.84
C LYS A 18 -56.42 10.58 -12.41
N LEU A 19 -56.95 9.68 -13.27
CA LEU A 19 -56.13 8.60 -13.86
C LEU A 19 -55.00 9.13 -14.73
N ARG A 20 -55.24 10.15 -15.56
CA ARG A 20 -54.21 10.76 -16.41
C ARG A 20 -53.14 11.48 -15.57
N SER A 21 -53.60 12.21 -14.55
CA SER A 21 -52.70 12.91 -13.63
C SER A 21 -51.79 11.95 -12.82
N ILE A 22 -52.37 10.83 -12.32
CA ILE A 22 -51.60 9.81 -11.62
C ILE A 22 -50.59 9.13 -12.53
N LEU A 23 -50.99 8.76 -13.77
CA LEU A 23 -50.11 8.12 -14.73
C LEU A 23 -48.93 9.03 -15.15
N THR A 24 -49.22 10.32 -15.40
CA THR A 24 -48.16 11.28 -15.77
C THR A 24 -47.22 11.56 -14.58
N MET A 25 -47.76 11.75 -13.36
CA MET A 25 -46.94 11.89 -12.17
C MET A 25 -46.06 10.66 -11.92
N LEU A 26 -46.63 9.45 -12.05
CA LEU A 26 -45.88 8.19 -11.87
C LEU A 26 -44.72 8.10 -12.88
N GLY A 27 -44.98 8.47 -14.15
CA GLY A 27 -43.94 8.52 -15.20
C GLY A 27 -42.80 9.48 -14.85
N ILE A 28 -43.14 10.67 -14.34
CA ILE A 28 -42.15 11.67 -13.94
C ILE A 28 -41.37 11.17 -12.72
N ILE A 29 -42.04 10.61 -11.69
CA ILE A 29 -41.39 10.08 -10.47
C ILE A 29 -40.42 8.96 -10.84
N ILE A 30 -40.85 8.01 -11.67
CA ILE A 30 -39.98 6.91 -12.11
C ILE A 30 -38.80 7.45 -12.93
N GLY A 31 -39.06 8.35 -13.87
CA GLY A 31 -38.01 8.94 -14.73
C GLY A 31 -36.96 9.71 -13.92
N VAL A 32 -37.41 10.60 -13.05
CA VAL A 32 -36.51 11.39 -12.20
C VAL A 32 -35.80 10.49 -11.18
N GLY A 33 -36.53 9.54 -10.57
CA GLY A 33 -35.95 8.57 -9.63
C GLY A 33 -34.86 7.72 -10.27
N ALA A 34 -35.07 7.24 -11.50
CA ALA A 34 -34.07 6.49 -12.24
C ALA A 34 -32.80 7.30 -12.52
N VAL A 35 -32.94 8.57 -12.92
CA VAL A 35 -31.78 9.47 -13.15
C VAL A 35 -31.02 9.74 -11.88
N ILE A 36 -31.69 10.04 -10.77
CA ILE A 36 -31.05 10.28 -9.47
C ILE A 36 -30.28 9.03 -9.01
N THR A 37 -30.92 7.86 -9.13
CA THR A 37 -30.26 6.59 -8.77
C THR A 37 -29.03 6.33 -9.63
N MET A 38 -29.09 6.60 -10.94
CA MET A 38 -27.95 6.43 -11.86
C MET A 38 -26.79 7.35 -11.48
N ILE A 39 -27.07 8.62 -11.18
CA ILE A 39 -26.06 9.60 -10.75
C ILE A 39 -25.45 9.19 -9.40
N ALA A 40 -26.28 8.76 -8.46
CA ALA A 40 -25.81 8.33 -7.14
C ALA A 40 -24.92 7.08 -7.21
N VAL A 41 -25.32 6.07 -7.99
CA VAL A 41 -24.51 4.86 -8.22
C VAL A 41 -23.21 5.19 -8.96
N GLY A 42 -23.29 6.03 -10.00
CA GLY A 42 -22.11 6.47 -10.76
C GLY A 42 -21.12 7.24 -9.90
N GLY A 43 -21.57 8.21 -9.11
CA GLY A 43 -20.74 8.97 -8.19
C GLY A 43 -20.13 8.10 -7.07
N GLY A 44 -20.90 7.15 -6.54
CA GLY A 44 -20.40 6.19 -5.56
C GLY A 44 -19.32 5.24 -6.12
N ALA A 45 -19.49 4.79 -7.38
CA ALA A 45 -18.48 3.99 -8.06
C ALA A 45 -17.20 4.77 -8.32
N GLN A 46 -17.33 6.02 -8.81
CA GLN A 46 -16.18 6.91 -9.05
C GLN A 46 -15.42 7.19 -7.75
N ALA A 47 -16.11 7.53 -6.66
CA ALA A 47 -15.46 7.76 -5.36
C ALA A 47 -14.67 6.53 -4.85
N ARG A 48 -15.21 5.32 -5.03
CA ARG A 48 -14.51 4.08 -4.68
C ARG A 48 -13.25 3.85 -5.53
N VAL A 49 -13.32 4.13 -6.84
CA VAL A 49 -12.14 4.03 -7.73
C VAL A 49 -11.09 5.06 -7.34
N GLU A 50 -11.48 6.30 -7.05
CA GLU A 50 -10.56 7.34 -6.58
C GLU A 50 -9.91 6.97 -5.25
N GLU A 51 -10.66 6.40 -4.31
CA GLU A 51 -10.14 5.93 -3.02
C GLU A 51 -9.18 4.76 -3.21
N GLN A 52 -9.47 3.82 -4.10
CA GLN A 52 -8.57 2.74 -4.47
C GLN A 52 -7.28 3.24 -5.12
N ILE A 53 -7.37 4.22 -6.03
CA ILE A 53 -6.19 4.83 -6.65
C ILE A 53 -5.35 5.56 -5.58
N LYS A 54 -5.98 6.32 -4.68
CA LYS A 54 -5.30 6.99 -3.57
C LYS A 54 -4.65 6.00 -2.61
N SER A 55 -5.30 4.87 -2.33
CA SER A 55 -4.75 3.84 -1.44
C SER A 55 -3.51 3.12 -2.01
N LEU A 56 -3.32 3.15 -3.32
CA LEU A 56 -2.10 2.64 -3.98
C LEU A 56 -0.92 3.60 -3.86
N GLY A 57 -1.17 4.87 -3.48
CA GLY A 57 -0.17 5.94 -3.54
C GLY A 57 0.04 6.36 -5.01
N SER A 58 -0.62 7.44 -5.43
CA SER A 58 -0.54 7.95 -6.82
C SER A 58 0.88 8.24 -7.30
N ASN A 59 1.82 8.37 -6.36
CA ASN A 59 3.22 8.75 -6.59
C ASN A 59 4.20 7.67 -6.13
N LEU A 60 3.74 6.41 -6.06
CA LEU A 60 4.57 5.28 -5.63
C LEU A 60 5.19 4.57 -6.83
N MET A 61 6.51 4.43 -6.81
CA MET A 61 7.27 3.54 -7.68
C MET A 61 7.83 2.36 -6.89
N ILE A 62 7.98 1.23 -7.55
CA ILE A 62 8.53 0.02 -6.95
C ILE A 62 9.71 -0.44 -7.79
N VAL A 63 10.90 -0.41 -7.21
CA VAL A 63 12.12 -0.95 -7.83
C VAL A 63 12.33 -2.36 -7.32
N ILE A 64 12.35 -3.32 -8.24
CA ILE A 64 12.55 -4.74 -7.95
C ILE A 64 13.82 -5.25 -8.64
N PRO A 65 14.50 -6.26 -8.09
CA PRO A 65 15.62 -6.89 -8.76
C PRO A 65 15.18 -7.50 -10.10
N GLY A 66 15.95 -7.23 -11.14
CA GLY A 66 15.73 -7.78 -12.48
C GLY A 66 16.35 -9.16 -12.67
N SER A 67 16.36 -9.62 -13.92
CA SER A 67 17.09 -10.83 -14.32
C SER A 67 18.54 -10.48 -14.62
N THR A 68 19.49 -11.24 -14.07
CA THR A 68 20.89 -11.11 -14.45
C THR A 68 21.25 -12.15 -15.49
N THR A 69 22.04 -11.75 -16.49
CA THR A 69 22.64 -12.67 -17.46
C THR A 69 24.05 -13.01 -16.98
N SER A 70 24.30 -14.24 -16.57
CA SER A 70 25.61 -14.72 -16.20
C SER A 70 26.05 -15.82 -17.18
N GLY A 71 27.18 -15.62 -17.86
CA GLY A 71 27.73 -16.61 -18.80
C GLY A 71 26.82 -16.94 -20.00
N GLY A 72 26.00 -15.99 -20.48
CA GLY A 72 25.06 -16.19 -21.59
C GLY A 72 23.74 -16.87 -21.19
N VAL A 73 23.57 -17.28 -19.94
CA VAL A 73 22.32 -17.83 -19.43
C VAL A 73 21.54 -16.75 -18.69
N ARG A 74 20.32 -16.49 -19.13
CA ARG A 74 19.39 -15.57 -18.46
C ARG A 74 18.81 -16.28 -17.23
N MET A 75 19.22 -15.86 -16.05
CA MET A 75 18.60 -16.32 -14.81
C MET A 75 17.24 -15.62 -14.65
N GLY A 76 16.21 -16.38 -14.25
CA GLY A 76 14.85 -15.86 -14.09
C GLY A 76 14.80 -14.62 -13.19
N GLY A 77 13.90 -13.69 -13.50
CA GLY A 77 13.72 -12.45 -12.73
C GLY A 77 13.58 -12.71 -11.23
N SER A 78 14.14 -11.85 -10.40
CA SER A 78 14.15 -11.96 -8.93
C SER A 78 15.15 -12.97 -8.32
N SER A 79 15.93 -13.72 -9.12
CA SER A 79 16.92 -14.67 -8.58
C SER A 79 18.23 -14.00 -8.12
N ALA A 80 18.56 -12.84 -8.63
CA ALA A 80 19.71 -12.06 -8.22
C ALA A 80 19.25 -10.86 -7.36
N GLN A 81 19.57 -10.85 -6.08
CA GLN A 81 19.37 -9.69 -5.23
C GLN A 81 20.44 -8.64 -5.57
N THR A 82 20.17 -7.78 -6.54
CA THR A 82 21.09 -6.74 -7.02
C THR A 82 20.98 -5.46 -6.21
N LEU A 83 19.79 -5.17 -5.70
CA LEU A 83 19.49 -3.95 -4.96
C LEU A 83 20.06 -3.98 -3.53
N THR A 84 20.51 -2.83 -3.05
CA THR A 84 21.06 -2.64 -1.71
C THR A 84 20.34 -1.52 -0.94
N GLU A 85 20.53 -1.48 0.39
CA GLU A 85 20.07 -0.34 1.22
C GLU A 85 20.73 0.96 0.75
N ASP A 86 22.01 0.92 0.32
CA ASP A 86 22.73 2.09 -0.13
C ASP A 86 22.18 2.67 -1.44
N ASP A 87 21.55 1.85 -2.28
CA ASP A 87 20.85 2.30 -3.49
C ASP A 87 19.59 3.09 -3.13
N ALA A 88 18.83 2.61 -2.13
CA ALA A 88 17.69 3.38 -1.63
C ALA A 88 18.10 4.75 -1.11
N TRP A 89 19.17 4.82 -0.30
CA TRP A 89 19.68 6.09 0.22
C TRP A 89 20.18 7.01 -0.90
N ALA A 90 20.81 6.46 -1.92
CA ALA A 90 21.25 7.22 -3.08
C ALA A 90 20.07 7.80 -3.86
N ILE A 91 19.02 7.02 -4.11
CA ILE A 91 17.80 7.49 -4.77
C ILE A 91 17.21 8.71 -4.05
N THR A 92 17.06 8.66 -2.73
CA THR A 92 16.51 9.80 -1.96
C THR A 92 17.41 11.04 -2.01
N ARG A 93 18.74 10.87 -2.03
CA ARG A 93 19.67 12.00 -1.98
C ARG A 93 19.95 12.64 -3.33
N GLU A 94 19.95 11.84 -4.40
CA GLU A 94 20.47 12.26 -5.71
C GLU A 94 19.35 12.52 -6.73
N VAL A 95 18.14 11.98 -6.51
CA VAL A 95 16.99 12.20 -7.39
C VAL A 95 16.06 13.23 -6.76
N HIS A 96 16.05 14.43 -7.30
CA HIS A 96 15.32 15.57 -6.75
C HIS A 96 13.80 15.35 -6.71
N GLU A 97 13.25 14.63 -7.66
CA GLU A 97 11.84 14.31 -7.80
C GLU A 97 11.36 13.37 -6.68
N VAL A 98 12.27 12.66 -6.02
CA VAL A 98 11.97 11.70 -4.97
C VAL A 98 11.80 12.40 -3.63
N GLN A 99 10.71 12.08 -2.93
CA GLN A 99 10.46 12.53 -1.57
C GLN A 99 11.17 11.63 -0.56
N ALA A 100 10.95 10.33 -0.69
CA ALA A 100 11.53 9.31 0.19
C ALA A 100 11.65 7.96 -0.54
N SER A 101 12.57 7.14 -0.09
CA SER A 101 12.68 5.75 -0.53
C SER A 101 12.85 4.83 0.67
N ALA A 102 12.25 3.65 0.57
CA ALA A 102 12.24 2.67 1.64
C ALA A 102 12.65 1.29 1.12
N PRO A 103 13.85 0.84 1.47
CA PRO A 103 14.27 -0.52 1.18
C PRO A 103 13.49 -1.51 2.06
N SER A 104 13.11 -2.64 1.48
CA SER A 104 12.40 -3.69 2.19
C SER A 104 12.82 -5.09 1.77
N SER A 105 12.65 -6.03 2.69
CA SER A 105 12.81 -7.47 2.45
C SER A 105 11.54 -8.18 2.84
N ARG A 106 11.10 -9.13 2.02
CA ARG A 106 9.85 -9.86 2.21
C ARG A 106 10.13 -11.33 2.51
N GLY A 107 9.39 -11.88 3.44
CA GLY A 107 9.31 -13.30 3.69
C GLY A 107 7.94 -13.68 4.21
N SER A 108 7.67 -14.96 4.35
CA SER A 108 6.46 -15.47 5.00
C SER A 108 6.84 -16.29 6.22
N GLY A 109 5.96 -16.39 7.17
CA GLY A 109 6.21 -17.19 8.36
C GLY A 109 4.99 -17.35 9.24
N GLN A 110 5.05 -18.36 10.10
CA GLN A 110 4.06 -18.57 11.12
C GLN A 110 4.33 -17.66 12.31
N ILE A 111 3.28 -17.01 12.77
CA ILE A 111 3.24 -16.16 13.94
C ILE A 111 2.46 -16.88 15.02
N ILE A 112 2.97 -16.85 16.24
CA ILE A 112 2.32 -17.51 17.38
C ILE A 112 2.15 -16.48 18.49
N ALA A 113 0.92 -16.36 19.00
CA ALA A 113 0.55 -15.55 20.14
C ALA A 113 -0.24 -16.42 21.12
N GLY A 114 0.32 -16.75 22.28
CA GLY A 114 -0.33 -17.69 23.21
C GLY A 114 -0.69 -19.02 22.54
N ASN A 115 -1.98 -19.31 22.46
CA ASN A 115 -2.52 -20.52 21.83
C ASN A 115 -2.95 -20.30 20.36
N SER A 116 -2.91 -19.06 19.86
CA SER A 116 -3.28 -18.72 18.49
C SER A 116 -2.07 -18.76 17.58
N ASN A 117 -2.28 -19.15 16.31
CA ASN A 117 -1.25 -19.08 15.29
C ASN A 117 -1.85 -18.62 13.96
N TRP A 118 -1.03 -17.91 13.20
CA TRP A 118 -1.41 -17.40 11.88
C TRP A 118 -0.19 -17.39 10.96
N SER A 119 -0.39 -17.71 9.68
CA SER A 119 0.67 -17.62 8.68
C SER A 119 0.46 -16.38 7.84
N THR A 120 1.42 -15.46 7.87
CA THR A 120 1.32 -14.18 7.17
C THR A 120 2.62 -13.77 6.50
N VAL A 121 2.57 -12.66 5.78
CA VAL A 121 3.72 -12.02 5.16
C VAL A 121 4.42 -11.13 6.19
N ILE A 122 5.74 -11.24 6.24
CA ILE A 122 6.60 -10.45 7.12
C ILE A 122 7.45 -9.56 6.23
N TYR A 123 7.42 -8.25 6.49
CA TYR A 123 8.30 -7.29 5.84
C TYR A 123 9.34 -6.78 6.85
N GLY A 124 10.60 -6.88 6.48
CA GLY A 124 11.68 -6.12 7.10
C GLY A 124 11.73 -4.75 6.42
N VAL A 125 11.54 -3.68 7.18
CA VAL A 125 11.40 -2.32 6.65
C VAL A 125 12.23 -1.31 7.43
N THR A 126 12.52 -0.16 6.80
CA THR A 126 13.03 1.02 7.47
C THR A 126 11.88 1.95 7.89
N PRO A 127 12.10 2.93 8.80
CA PRO A 127 11.04 3.83 9.26
C PRO A 127 10.37 4.61 8.11
N GLU A 128 11.11 4.96 7.07
CA GLU A 128 10.62 5.67 5.88
C GLU A 128 9.55 4.89 5.12
N TYR A 129 9.47 3.57 5.33
CA TYR A 129 8.45 2.74 4.69
C TYR A 129 7.03 3.19 5.01
N MET A 130 6.80 3.69 6.21
CA MET A 130 5.50 4.20 6.65
C MET A 130 5.11 5.43 5.83
N GLU A 131 6.06 6.37 5.65
CA GLU A 131 5.87 7.57 4.83
C GLU A 131 5.69 7.22 3.35
N VAL A 132 6.55 6.36 2.81
CA VAL A 132 6.51 5.95 1.39
C VAL A 132 5.20 5.25 1.03
N ARG A 133 4.66 4.47 1.97
CA ARG A 133 3.43 3.69 1.78
C ARG A 133 2.17 4.41 2.27
N ASP A 134 2.28 5.64 2.78
CA ASP A 134 1.17 6.35 3.43
C ASP A 134 0.44 5.46 4.44
N TRP A 135 1.19 4.81 5.33
CA TRP A 135 0.64 3.89 6.30
C TRP A 135 0.77 4.45 7.71
N PHE A 136 -0.37 4.66 8.35
CA PHE A 136 -0.42 5.26 9.68
C PHE A 136 -0.48 4.20 10.78
N ILE A 137 -0.13 4.60 12.00
CA ILE A 137 -0.23 3.79 13.21
C ILE A 137 -1.46 4.27 13.97
N VAL A 138 -2.40 3.36 14.25
CA VAL A 138 -3.66 3.69 14.96
C VAL A 138 -3.58 3.44 16.46
N SER A 139 -2.67 2.56 16.90
CA SER A 139 -2.43 2.27 18.31
C SER A 139 -0.96 2.00 18.55
N GLY A 140 -0.43 2.44 19.70
CA GLY A 140 0.99 2.28 20.02
C GLY A 140 1.90 3.31 19.33
N ARG A 141 3.09 2.88 18.91
CA ARG A 141 4.14 3.73 18.32
C ARG A 141 4.86 3.05 17.15
N GLY A 142 5.63 3.82 16.41
CA GLY A 142 6.56 3.32 15.40
C GLY A 142 7.87 2.77 15.99
N PHE A 143 8.77 2.37 15.11
CA PHE A 143 10.11 1.92 15.49
C PHE A 143 10.95 3.10 15.99
N GLU A 144 11.63 2.89 17.10
CA GLU A 144 12.60 3.86 17.63
C GLU A 144 13.97 3.71 16.94
N PRO A 145 14.76 4.79 16.83
CA PRO A 145 16.08 4.74 16.18
C PRO A 145 17.02 3.68 16.76
N GLN A 146 16.95 3.43 18.08
CA GLN A 146 17.74 2.42 18.76
C GLN A 146 17.31 1.00 18.38
N GLU A 147 16.01 0.77 18.15
CA GLU A 147 15.45 -0.51 17.72
C GLU A 147 15.82 -0.82 16.26
N VAL A 148 15.85 0.21 15.43
CA VAL A 148 16.27 0.10 14.02
C VAL A 148 17.75 -0.24 13.92
N SER A 149 18.61 0.52 14.60
CA SER A 149 20.06 0.35 14.55
C SER A 149 20.54 -0.89 15.28
N GLY A 150 19.92 -1.21 16.44
CA GLY A 150 20.25 -2.36 17.30
C GLY A 150 19.60 -3.67 16.87
N ALA A 151 18.90 -3.73 15.75
CA ALA A 151 18.11 -4.88 15.33
C ALA A 151 17.16 -5.37 16.44
N GLY A 152 16.38 -4.45 17.00
CA GLY A 152 15.39 -4.68 18.06
C GLY A 152 14.34 -5.70 17.64
N LYS A 153 13.89 -6.51 18.60
CA LYS A 153 12.86 -7.52 18.37
C LYS A 153 11.47 -6.92 18.61
N VAL A 154 11.12 -5.94 17.79
CA VAL A 154 9.83 -5.24 17.81
C VAL A 154 9.10 -5.43 16.51
N ALA A 155 7.77 -5.36 16.56
CA ALA A 155 6.91 -5.57 15.41
C ALA A 155 5.76 -4.56 15.38
N LEU A 156 5.35 -4.15 14.17
CA LEU A 156 4.06 -3.52 13.91
C LEU A 156 3.16 -4.56 13.27
N VAL A 157 1.91 -4.59 13.68
CA VAL A 157 0.94 -5.59 13.23
C VAL A 157 -0.18 -4.93 12.42
N GLY A 158 -0.53 -5.54 11.28
CA GLY A 158 -1.72 -5.17 10.51
C GLY A 158 -3.01 -5.67 11.14
N GLN A 159 -4.13 -5.04 10.84
CA GLN A 159 -5.40 -5.30 11.53
C GLN A 159 -5.92 -6.73 11.34
N SER A 160 -5.73 -7.33 10.17
CA SER A 160 -6.15 -8.71 9.91
C SER A 160 -5.38 -9.70 10.79
N VAL A 161 -4.06 -9.52 10.93
CA VAL A 161 -3.22 -10.36 11.82
C VAL A 161 -3.59 -10.14 13.28
N ALA A 162 -3.78 -8.88 13.71
CA ALA A 162 -4.20 -8.55 15.07
C ALA A 162 -5.51 -9.25 15.44
N LYS A 163 -6.50 -9.17 14.56
CA LYS A 163 -7.81 -9.82 14.75
C LYS A 163 -7.71 -11.35 14.83
N GLN A 164 -6.86 -11.97 14.01
CA GLN A 164 -6.68 -13.43 13.99
C GLN A 164 -5.97 -13.94 15.25
N LEU A 165 -5.01 -13.20 15.77
CA LEU A 165 -4.19 -13.65 16.91
C LEU A 165 -4.81 -13.25 18.26
N PHE A 166 -5.44 -12.10 18.37
CA PHE A 166 -5.89 -11.52 19.63
C PHE A 166 -7.40 -11.26 19.71
N GLY A 167 -8.15 -11.43 18.60
CA GLY A 167 -9.58 -11.11 18.54
C GLY A 167 -9.79 -9.61 18.72
N ASP A 168 -10.57 -9.24 19.74
CA ASP A 168 -10.87 -7.84 20.07
C ASP A 168 -9.93 -7.25 21.15
N ALA A 169 -8.93 -8.02 21.62
CA ALA A 169 -7.95 -7.54 22.58
C ALA A 169 -6.88 -6.66 21.91
N ASP A 170 -6.38 -5.66 22.66
CA ASP A 170 -5.30 -4.80 22.17
C ASP A 170 -4.01 -5.61 21.97
N PRO A 171 -3.43 -5.64 20.75
CA PRO A 171 -2.21 -6.34 20.46
C PRO A 171 -0.95 -5.60 20.94
N VAL A 172 -1.01 -4.32 21.28
CA VAL A 172 0.15 -3.53 21.70
C VAL A 172 0.72 -4.06 23.01
N ASP A 173 2.04 -4.07 23.14
CA ASP A 173 2.83 -4.62 24.23
C ASP A 173 2.70 -6.16 24.41
N GLN A 174 1.95 -6.84 23.54
CA GLN A 174 1.86 -8.29 23.57
C GLN A 174 3.08 -8.95 22.90
N GLN A 175 3.47 -10.09 23.43
CA GLN A 175 4.57 -10.89 22.89
C GLN A 175 4.06 -11.87 21.84
N ILE A 176 4.69 -11.86 20.68
CA ILE A 176 4.49 -12.83 19.60
C ILE A 176 5.79 -13.58 19.30
N ARG A 177 5.69 -14.74 18.67
CA ARG A 177 6.84 -15.47 18.13
C ARG A 177 6.74 -15.52 16.61
N ILE A 178 7.75 -14.98 15.94
CA ILE A 178 7.91 -15.01 14.48
C ILE A 178 9.02 -16.02 14.17
N ARG A 179 8.73 -17.10 13.48
CA ARG A 179 9.73 -18.15 13.19
C ARG A 179 10.56 -18.56 14.41
N LYS A 180 9.91 -18.75 15.57
CA LYS A 180 10.52 -19.12 16.87
C LYS A 180 11.28 -17.98 17.57
N VAL A 181 11.43 -16.80 16.98
CA VAL A 181 12.06 -15.63 17.61
C VAL A 181 10.98 -14.80 18.32
N PRO A 182 11.16 -14.43 19.61
CA PRO A 182 10.19 -13.57 20.31
C PRO A 182 10.31 -12.12 19.85
N PHE A 183 9.14 -11.46 19.67
CA PHE A 183 8.98 -10.05 19.35
C PHE A 183 7.95 -9.42 20.27
N ILE A 184 8.06 -8.12 20.50
CA ILE A 184 7.04 -7.32 21.19
C ILE A 184 6.33 -6.48 20.11
N ILE A 185 5.00 -6.47 20.12
CA ILE A 185 4.21 -5.60 19.28
C ILE A 185 4.25 -4.20 19.87
N VAL A 186 4.80 -3.24 19.14
CA VAL A 186 4.92 -1.85 19.59
C VAL A 186 3.85 -0.93 18.99
N GLY A 187 3.14 -1.40 17.97
CA GLY A 187 2.03 -0.64 17.41
C GLY A 187 1.21 -1.46 16.41
N MET A 188 0.02 -0.94 16.13
CA MET A 188 -0.94 -1.48 15.17
C MET A 188 -1.13 -0.51 14.02
N LEU A 189 -1.11 -1.04 12.80
CA LEU A 189 -1.24 -0.29 11.56
C LEU A 189 -2.70 0.06 11.27
N ASP A 190 -2.91 1.17 10.56
CA ASP A 190 -4.21 1.53 10.04
C ASP A 190 -4.65 0.57 8.93
N LYS A 191 -5.96 0.50 8.73
CA LYS A 191 -6.59 -0.38 7.76
C LYS A 191 -6.42 0.16 6.34
N LYS A 192 -5.81 -0.65 5.46
CA LYS A 192 -5.72 -0.38 4.02
C LYS A 192 -6.73 -1.17 3.18
N GLY A 193 -7.22 -2.28 3.73
CA GLY A 193 -8.16 -3.15 3.03
C GLY A 193 -7.52 -3.98 1.92
N GLN A 194 -8.32 -4.38 0.93
CA GLN A 194 -7.86 -5.21 -0.18
C GLN A 194 -7.19 -4.37 -1.26
N SER A 195 -6.10 -4.89 -1.81
CA SER A 195 -5.47 -4.34 -3.01
C SER A 195 -6.36 -4.55 -4.25
N MET A 196 -6.05 -3.89 -5.37
CA MET A 196 -6.74 -4.10 -6.66
C MET A 196 -6.68 -5.56 -7.15
N MET A 197 -5.70 -6.33 -6.71
CA MET A 197 -5.54 -7.76 -7.03
C MET A 197 -6.26 -8.67 -6.02
N GLY A 198 -7.08 -8.10 -5.11
CA GLY A 198 -7.82 -8.86 -4.11
C GLY A 198 -6.98 -9.37 -2.94
N THR A 199 -5.70 -9.01 -2.84
CA THR A 199 -4.84 -9.38 -1.72
C THR A 199 -5.14 -8.48 -0.52
N ASP A 200 -5.33 -9.06 0.66
CA ASP A 200 -5.49 -8.32 1.91
C ASP A 200 -4.15 -7.66 2.29
N GLN A 201 -4.12 -6.33 2.30
CA GLN A 201 -2.93 -5.56 2.67
C GLN A 201 -2.74 -5.52 4.19
N ASP A 202 -3.80 -5.76 4.95
CA ASP A 202 -3.79 -5.72 6.42
C ASP A 202 -3.29 -7.04 7.03
N ASP A 203 -3.11 -8.10 6.19
CA ASP A 203 -2.52 -9.37 6.60
C ASP A 203 -0.99 -9.32 6.52
N VAL A 204 -0.38 -8.54 7.43
CA VAL A 204 1.04 -8.24 7.39
C VAL A 204 1.63 -8.01 8.80
N ILE A 205 2.92 -8.31 8.93
CA ILE A 205 3.76 -7.88 10.05
C ILE A 205 4.96 -7.11 9.51
N LEU A 206 5.24 -5.95 10.09
CA LEU A 206 6.44 -5.18 9.82
C LEU A 206 7.41 -5.32 10.99
N VAL A 207 8.69 -5.50 10.68
CA VAL A 207 9.80 -5.54 11.65
C VAL A 207 10.95 -4.68 11.13
N PRO A 208 11.87 -4.20 11.97
CA PRO A 208 13.04 -3.46 11.48
C PRO A 208 13.84 -4.29 10.48
N LEU A 209 14.28 -3.66 9.39
CA LEU A 209 14.97 -4.34 8.28
C LEU A 209 16.21 -5.11 8.74
N ALA A 210 16.99 -4.52 9.66
CA ALA A 210 18.14 -5.17 10.26
C ALA A 210 17.76 -6.43 11.05
N THR A 211 16.62 -6.38 11.76
CA THR A 211 16.09 -7.54 12.52
C THR A 211 15.63 -8.65 11.57
N ALA A 212 14.90 -8.29 10.52
CA ALA A 212 14.46 -9.23 9.48
C ALA A 212 15.64 -9.98 8.88
N ARG A 213 16.69 -9.25 8.47
CA ARG A 213 17.90 -9.80 7.89
C ARG A 213 18.65 -10.71 8.87
N ASN A 214 18.88 -10.24 10.10
CA ASN A 214 19.75 -10.93 11.04
C ASN A 214 19.06 -12.11 11.75
N ARG A 215 17.73 -12.09 11.89
CA ARG A 215 16.99 -13.03 12.73
C ARG A 215 15.97 -13.90 12.00
N LEU A 216 15.39 -13.40 10.89
CA LEU A 216 14.25 -14.06 10.25
C LEU A 216 14.59 -14.66 8.89
N PHE A 217 15.27 -13.90 8.02
CA PHE A 217 15.48 -14.33 6.64
C PHE A 217 16.89 -14.86 6.37
N GLY A 218 17.81 -14.59 7.31
CA GLY A 218 19.22 -14.87 7.13
C GLY A 218 19.90 -13.83 6.22
N ASN A 219 21.22 -13.84 6.25
CA ASN A 219 22.03 -13.02 5.35
C ASN A 219 22.97 -13.94 4.55
N PRO A 220 22.48 -14.58 3.47
CA PRO A 220 23.24 -15.60 2.76
C PRO A 220 24.50 -15.08 2.09
N GLN A 221 24.69 -13.76 1.99
CA GLN A 221 25.79 -13.15 1.23
C GLN A 221 26.64 -12.13 2.02
N GLY A 222 26.68 -12.23 3.32
CA GLY A 222 27.68 -11.55 4.16
C GLY A 222 27.54 -10.03 4.24
N LYS A 223 28.51 -9.26 3.72
CA LYS A 223 28.65 -7.81 3.97
C LYS A 223 27.69 -6.92 3.18
N LEU A 224 27.12 -7.38 2.08
CA LEU A 224 26.21 -6.56 1.26
C LEU A 224 24.83 -6.51 1.90
N ARG A 225 24.35 -5.30 2.18
CA ARG A 225 23.01 -5.04 2.72
C ARG A 225 21.96 -5.13 1.61
N ARG A 226 21.76 -6.32 1.07
CA ARG A 226 20.83 -6.56 -0.03
C ARG A 226 19.38 -6.50 0.43
N VAL A 227 18.53 -6.00 -0.45
CA VAL A 227 17.08 -5.85 -0.22
C VAL A 227 16.30 -6.45 -1.37
N GLY A 228 15.06 -6.85 -1.07
CA GLY A 228 14.18 -7.45 -2.07
C GLY A 228 13.46 -6.43 -2.93
N VAL A 229 13.16 -5.26 -2.37
CA VAL A 229 12.39 -4.20 -3.04
C VAL A 229 12.81 -2.85 -2.47
N ILE A 230 12.83 -1.82 -3.32
CA ILE A 230 12.89 -0.42 -2.89
C ILE A 230 11.58 0.24 -3.32
N SER A 231 10.79 0.68 -2.35
CA SER A 231 9.61 1.51 -2.59
C SER A 231 10.06 2.98 -2.62
N VAL A 232 9.60 3.72 -3.61
CA VAL A 232 10.00 5.12 -3.82
C VAL A 232 8.76 5.99 -3.92
N LYS A 233 8.67 7.03 -3.11
CA LYS A 233 7.63 8.05 -3.18
C LYS A 233 8.16 9.25 -3.93
N VAL A 234 7.52 9.56 -5.03
CA VAL A 234 7.80 10.77 -5.83
C VAL A 234 7.06 11.95 -5.20
N ARG A 235 7.66 13.14 -5.22
CA ARG A 235 7.04 14.36 -4.70
C ARG A 235 5.77 14.72 -5.49
N ASP A 236 4.80 15.27 -4.81
CA ASP A 236 3.56 15.74 -5.43
C ASP A 236 3.86 16.78 -6.53
N GLY A 237 3.19 16.62 -7.66
CA GLY A 237 3.36 17.52 -8.81
C GLY A 237 4.60 17.26 -9.68
N GLN A 238 5.45 16.31 -9.33
CA GLN A 238 6.58 15.91 -10.17
C GLN A 238 6.18 14.88 -11.22
N ASN A 239 6.93 14.83 -12.30
CA ASN A 239 6.69 13.91 -13.40
C ASN A 239 7.24 12.51 -13.06
N MET A 240 6.33 11.53 -12.96
CA MET A 240 6.68 10.13 -12.66
C MET A 240 7.68 9.55 -13.67
N LYS A 241 7.51 9.85 -14.96
CA LYS A 241 8.39 9.35 -16.01
C LYS A 241 9.81 9.92 -15.89
N GLU A 242 9.93 11.19 -15.58
CA GLU A 242 11.23 11.82 -15.36
C GLU A 242 11.93 11.24 -14.12
N ALA A 243 11.19 11.03 -13.03
CA ALA A 243 11.70 10.38 -11.85
C ALA A 243 12.19 8.94 -12.15
N GLU A 244 11.42 8.17 -12.92
CA GLU A 244 11.80 6.82 -13.36
C GLU A 244 13.11 6.83 -14.15
N ASP A 245 13.22 7.72 -15.14
CA ASP A 245 14.40 7.81 -16.01
C ASP A 245 15.65 8.19 -15.19
N ARG A 246 15.53 9.13 -14.25
CA ARG A 246 16.63 9.50 -13.34
C ARG A 246 17.04 8.40 -12.37
N ILE A 247 16.06 7.71 -11.78
CA ILE A 247 16.32 6.54 -10.92
C ILE A 247 17.05 5.46 -11.72
N ARG A 248 16.60 5.20 -12.95
CA ARG A 248 17.22 4.23 -13.85
C ARG A 248 18.67 4.60 -14.15
N GLU A 249 18.93 5.83 -14.52
CA GLU A 249 20.28 6.33 -14.79
C GLU A 249 21.20 6.20 -13.57
N LEU A 250 20.74 6.62 -12.40
CA LEU A 250 21.46 6.51 -11.14
C LEU A 250 21.83 5.06 -10.82
N LEU A 251 20.85 4.14 -10.89
CA LEU A 251 21.10 2.73 -10.58
C LEU A 251 22.03 2.08 -11.60
N ARG A 252 21.89 2.37 -12.89
CA ARG A 252 22.84 1.91 -13.93
C ARG A 252 24.27 2.33 -13.65
N GLN A 253 24.47 3.59 -13.22
CA GLN A 253 25.79 4.12 -12.86
C GLN A 253 26.34 3.40 -11.62
N ARG A 254 25.53 3.22 -10.56
CA ARG A 254 25.94 2.58 -9.31
C ARG A 254 26.25 1.10 -9.47
N HIS A 255 25.48 0.41 -10.29
CA HIS A 255 25.68 -1.01 -10.63
C HIS A 255 26.74 -1.22 -11.74
N LYS A 256 27.32 -0.12 -12.26
CA LYS A 256 28.35 -0.13 -13.30
C LYS A 256 27.93 -0.89 -14.56
N LEU A 257 26.67 -0.74 -14.95
CA LEU A 257 26.13 -1.40 -16.14
C LEU A 257 26.67 -0.72 -17.40
N GLN A 258 27.19 -1.53 -18.33
CA GLN A 258 27.72 -1.07 -19.61
C GLN A 258 26.60 -0.52 -20.50
N PRO A 259 26.88 0.47 -21.38
CA PRO A 259 25.94 0.88 -22.42
C PRO A 259 25.51 -0.33 -23.28
N GLY A 260 24.21 -0.46 -23.50
CA GLY A 260 23.65 -1.59 -24.27
C GLY A 260 23.40 -2.88 -23.48
N THR A 261 23.75 -2.92 -22.20
CA THR A 261 23.39 -4.04 -21.31
C THR A 261 22.01 -3.81 -20.70
N ASP A 262 21.22 -4.87 -20.61
CA ASP A 262 19.94 -4.86 -19.93
C ASP A 262 20.10 -4.44 -18.44
N ASP A 263 19.08 -3.79 -17.89
CA ASP A 263 19.04 -3.44 -16.47
C ASP A 263 18.95 -4.70 -15.61
N ASP A 264 19.68 -4.71 -14.50
CA ASP A 264 19.61 -5.76 -13.48
C ASP A 264 18.54 -5.45 -12.40
N PHE A 265 17.64 -4.51 -12.70
CA PHE A 265 16.47 -4.12 -11.93
C PHE A 265 15.32 -3.73 -12.88
N SER A 266 14.11 -3.59 -12.32
CA SER A 266 12.91 -3.05 -13.00
C SER A 266 12.22 -2.04 -12.11
N ILE A 267 11.66 -1.00 -12.72
CA ILE A 267 10.91 0.06 -12.04
C ILE A 267 9.47 0.01 -12.53
#